data_cafae77685056d99cab72a5c456327b4
#
_entry.id   cafae77685056d99cab72a5c456327b4
#
_cell.length_a   1.000
_cell.length_b   1.000
_cell.length_c   1.000
_cell.angle_alpha   90.00
_cell.angle_beta   90.00
_cell.angle_gamma   90.00
#
_symmetry.space_group_name_H-M   'P 1'
#
loop_
_entity.id
_entity.type
_entity.pdbx_description
1 polymer ?
#
loop_
_entity_poly.entity_id
_entity_poly.type
_entity_poly.pdbx_seq_one_letter_code
_entity_poly.pdbx_strand_id
1 'polypeptide(L)'
;MKSNFDFLDNEFPVLAQFGKRAELYLYSDSNSCLMKLGMIGETVVNLMFTYDRITLPAENTAVNRIAVLFREGLLTQDLVDILHALRKVRNKAVHENYASVVDGKVLLQMAHSLCEWFLSLIHI
;
A
#
# COMPACT_ATOMS: atom_id res chain seq x y z
N MET A 1 14.90 16.30 3.87
CA MET A 1 13.90 16.66 2.86
C MET A 1 12.52 16.27 3.33
N LYS A 2 11.56 17.15 3.22
CA LYS A 2 10.17 16.85 3.65
C LYS A 2 9.49 15.93 2.66
N SER A 3 8.75 14.96 3.18
CA SER A 3 7.94 14.04 2.41
C SER A 3 6.51 14.05 2.95
N ASN A 4 5.56 13.76 2.08
CA ASN A 4 4.17 13.58 2.49
C ASN A 4 3.98 12.36 3.39
N PHE A 5 4.97 11.48 3.49
CA PHE A 5 4.95 10.28 4.32
C PHE A 5 5.73 10.41 5.62
N ASP A 6 6.21 11.61 5.96
CA ASP A 6 6.96 11.85 7.21
C ASP A 6 6.16 11.48 8.46
N PHE A 7 4.83 11.56 8.40
CA PHE A 7 3.96 11.23 9.53
C PHE A 7 4.05 9.77 9.97
N LEU A 8 4.65 8.91 9.16
CA LEU A 8 4.84 7.49 9.46
C LEU A 8 6.18 7.17 10.11
N ASP A 9 7.10 8.13 10.18
CA ASP A 9 8.50 7.88 10.57
C ASP A 9 8.64 7.20 11.93
N ASN A 10 7.84 7.61 12.90
CA ASN A 10 8.00 7.12 14.28
C ASN A 10 7.48 5.70 14.48
N GLU A 11 6.29 5.41 13.96
CA GLU A 11 5.62 4.13 14.23
C GLU A 11 5.80 3.11 13.13
N PHE A 12 5.86 3.56 11.88
CA PHE A 12 5.94 2.67 10.72
C PHE A 12 7.03 3.12 9.77
N PRO A 13 8.31 3.05 10.21
CA PRO A 13 9.42 3.55 9.38
C PRO A 13 9.56 2.84 8.04
N VAL A 14 9.18 1.56 7.94
CA VAL A 14 9.22 0.83 6.67
C VAL A 14 8.20 1.40 5.69
N LEU A 15 6.98 1.69 6.14
CA LEU A 15 5.97 2.35 5.30
C LEU A 15 6.44 3.74 4.88
N ALA A 16 7.02 4.50 5.81
CA ALA A 16 7.56 5.82 5.50
C ALA A 16 8.60 5.74 4.39
N GLN A 17 9.51 4.77 4.45
CA GLN A 17 10.55 4.59 3.44
C GLN A 17 9.99 4.26 2.07
N PHE A 18 8.99 3.38 2.00
CA PHE A 18 8.36 3.06 0.72
C PHE A 18 7.71 4.31 0.10
N GLY A 19 6.98 5.08 0.91
CA GLY A 19 6.34 6.31 0.44
C GLY A 19 7.33 7.36 -0.05
N LYS A 20 8.38 7.59 0.73
CA LYS A 20 9.43 8.56 0.37
C LYS A 20 10.15 8.16 -0.91
N ARG A 21 10.46 6.88 -1.08
CA ARG A 21 11.12 6.38 -2.29
C ARG A 21 10.18 6.41 -3.49
N ALA A 22 8.89 6.13 -3.30
CA ALA A 22 7.93 6.28 -4.38
C ALA A 22 7.87 7.73 -4.87
N GLU A 23 7.85 8.70 -3.97
CA GLU A 23 7.91 10.12 -4.33
C GLU A 23 9.19 10.45 -5.10
N LEU A 24 10.33 9.95 -4.60
CA LEU A 24 11.63 10.23 -5.20
C LEU A 24 11.72 9.71 -6.63
N TYR A 25 11.18 8.51 -6.89
CA TYR A 25 11.30 7.85 -8.19
C TYR A 25 10.19 8.21 -9.18
N LEU A 26 9.17 8.96 -8.78
CA LEU A 26 8.00 9.21 -9.61
C LEU A 26 8.34 9.65 -11.04
N TYR A 27 9.24 10.59 -11.19
CA TYR A 27 9.62 11.13 -12.50
C TYR A 27 10.85 10.46 -13.11
N SER A 28 11.82 10.08 -12.29
CA SER A 28 13.09 9.53 -12.78
C SER A 28 13.03 8.04 -13.07
N ASP A 29 12.17 7.30 -12.37
CA ASP A 29 12.05 5.85 -12.51
C ASP A 29 10.66 5.43 -12.06
N SER A 30 9.67 5.72 -12.90
CA SER A 30 8.28 5.47 -12.52
C SER A 30 7.96 3.98 -12.32
N ASN A 31 8.70 3.08 -12.97
CA ASN A 31 8.59 1.64 -12.69
C ASN A 31 8.88 1.34 -11.22
N SER A 32 10.01 1.84 -10.70
CA SER A 32 10.35 1.66 -9.28
C SER A 32 9.35 2.34 -8.36
N CYS A 33 8.83 3.50 -8.74
CA CYS A 33 7.75 4.17 -8.00
C CYS A 33 6.55 3.24 -7.84
N LEU A 34 6.08 2.65 -8.92
CA LEU A 34 4.91 1.76 -8.90
C LEU A 34 5.16 0.51 -8.05
N MET A 35 6.37 -0.02 -8.08
CA MET A 35 6.73 -1.16 -7.23
C MET A 35 6.68 -0.80 -5.75
N LYS A 36 7.20 0.37 -5.36
CA LYS A 36 7.15 0.83 -3.97
C LYS A 36 5.72 1.04 -3.51
N LEU A 37 4.87 1.59 -4.36
CA LEU A 37 3.45 1.79 -4.03
C LEU A 37 2.74 0.47 -3.74
N GLY A 38 3.01 -0.57 -4.54
CA GLY A 38 2.46 -1.90 -4.27
C GLY A 38 2.96 -2.49 -2.96
N MET A 39 4.20 -2.21 -2.60
CA MET A 39 4.78 -2.65 -1.32
C MET A 39 4.10 -1.97 -0.14
N ILE A 40 3.65 -0.73 -0.28
CA ILE A 40 2.86 -0.05 0.75
C ILE A 40 1.57 -0.83 1.02
N GLY A 41 0.81 -1.16 -0.02
CA GLY A 41 -0.43 -1.90 0.13
C GLY A 41 -0.23 -3.25 0.79
N GLU A 42 0.75 -4.00 0.34
CA GLU A 42 1.09 -5.31 0.90
C GLU A 42 1.47 -5.21 2.38
N THR A 43 2.28 -4.22 2.74
CA THR A 43 2.73 -4.00 4.12
C THR A 43 1.56 -3.65 5.02
N VAL A 44 0.65 -2.77 4.59
CA VAL A 44 -0.54 -2.41 5.37
C VAL A 44 -1.39 -3.65 5.64
N VAL A 45 -1.65 -4.46 4.62
CA VAL A 45 -2.43 -5.70 4.78
C VAL A 45 -1.77 -6.63 5.80
N ASN A 46 -0.47 -6.85 5.68
CA ASN A 46 0.26 -7.74 6.58
C ASN A 46 0.25 -7.22 8.02
N LEU A 47 0.40 -5.91 8.21
CA LEU A 47 0.32 -5.30 9.55
C LEU A 47 -1.07 -5.46 10.15
N MET A 48 -2.14 -5.35 9.36
CA MET A 48 -3.50 -5.55 9.85
C MET A 48 -3.72 -6.97 10.36
N PHE A 49 -3.22 -7.97 9.64
CA PHE A 49 -3.28 -9.36 10.12
C PHE A 49 -2.57 -9.54 11.46
N THR A 50 -1.42 -8.91 11.61
CA THR A 50 -0.63 -8.99 12.85
C THR A 50 -1.35 -8.29 14.01
N TYR A 51 -1.80 -7.05 13.82
CA TYR A 51 -2.42 -6.27 14.89
C TYR A 51 -3.76 -6.84 15.34
N ASP A 52 -4.57 -7.32 14.41
CA ASP A 52 -5.88 -7.85 14.71
C ASP A 52 -5.86 -9.36 15.00
N ARG A 53 -4.69 -10.00 14.91
CA ARG A 53 -4.50 -11.43 15.17
C ARG A 53 -5.43 -12.30 14.33
N ILE A 54 -5.56 -11.97 13.05
CA ILE A 54 -6.44 -12.69 12.14
C ILE A 54 -5.70 -13.88 11.56
N THR A 55 -6.38 -15.02 11.47
CA THR A 55 -5.83 -16.22 10.84
C THR A 55 -5.69 -15.99 9.34
N LEU A 56 -4.50 -16.28 8.81
CA LEU A 56 -4.24 -16.19 7.37
C LEU A 56 -5.13 -17.18 6.60
N PRO A 57 -5.55 -16.83 5.37
CA PRO A 57 -6.34 -17.75 4.55
C PRO A 57 -5.52 -19.00 4.21
N ALA A 58 -6.22 -20.15 4.03
CA ALA A 58 -5.57 -21.41 3.67
C ALA A 58 -4.77 -21.26 2.37
N GLU A 59 -5.36 -20.63 1.36
CA GLU A 59 -4.66 -20.22 0.15
C GLU A 59 -4.23 -18.76 0.34
N ASN A 60 -2.97 -18.59 0.77
CA ASN A 60 -2.46 -17.30 1.25
C ASN A 60 -1.94 -16.43 0.10
N THR A 61 -2.87 -15.88 -0.68
CA THR A 61 -2.58 -14.93 -1.75
C THR A 61 -2.93 -13.50 -1.30
N ALA A 62 -2.40 -12.50 -2.01
CA ALA A 62 -2.75 -11.11 -1.74
C ALA A 62 -4.26 -10.87 -1.88
N VAL A 63 -4.89 -11.43 -2.92
CA VAL A 63 -6.33 -11.31 -3.14
C VAL A 63 -7.11 -11.89 -1.97
N ASN A 64 -6.74 -13.08 -1.51
CA ASN A 64 -7.45 -13.74 -0.42
C ASN A 64 -7.24 -13.04 0.91
N ARG A 65 -6.05 -12.46 1.17
CA ARG A 65 -5.83 -11.67 2.39
C ARG A 65 -6.75 -10.45 2.42
N ILE A 66 -6.86 -9.73 1.31
CA ILE A 66 -7.76 -8.57 1.23
C ILE A 66 -9.21 -9.00 1.45
N ALA A 67 -9.63 -10.12 0.85
CA ALA A 67 -10.98 -10.64 1.00
C ALA A 67 -11.29 -10.99 2.47
N VAL A 68 -10.34 -11.59 3.19
CA VAL A 68 -10.50 -11.90 4.61
C VAL A 68 -10.71 -10.63 5.42
N LEU A 69 -9.87 -9.61 5.23
CA LEU A 69 -9.99 -8.35 5.95
C LEU A 69 -11.34 -7.66 5.68
N PHE A 70 -11.81 -7.70 4.45
CA PHE A 70 -13.11 -7.16 4.09
C PHE A 70 -14.25 -7.93 4.78
N ARG A 71 -14.19 -9.25 4.75
CA ARG A 71 -15.21 -10.12 5.39
C ARG A 71 -15.27 -9.90 6.90
N GLU A 72 -14.11 -9.64 7.54
CA GLU A 72 -14.05 -9.36 8.97
C GLU A 72 -14.51 -7.94 9.32
N GLY A 73 -14.93 -7.15 8.33
CA GLY A 73 -15.41 -5.80 8.56
C GLY A 73 -14.34 -4.76 8.81
N LEU A 74 -13.08 -5.07 8.47
CA LEU A 74 -11.94 -4.19 8.75
C LEU A 74 -11.61 -3.24 7.61
N LEU A 75 -12.17 -3.46 6.43
CA LEU A 75 -11.95 -2.63 5.25
C LEU A 75 -13.30 -2.19 4.66
N THR A 76 -13.38 -0.93 4.23
CA THR A 76 -14.47 -0.46 3.38
C THR A 76 -14.20 -0.86 1.94
N GLN A 77 -15.22 -0.78 1.07
CA GLN A 77 -15.05 -1.08 -0.35
C GLN A 77 -14.01 -0.16 -0.99
N ASP A 78 -13.99 1.12 -0.62
CA ASP A 78 -13.01 2.08 -1.16
C ASP A 78 -11.59 1.64 -0.85
N LEU A 79 -11.33 1.16 0.36
CA LEU A 79 -10.01 0.67 0.76
C LEU A 79 -9.63 -0.62 0.02
N VAL A 80 -10.59 -1.52 -0.17
CA VAL A 80 -10.40 -2.72 -0.98
C VAL A 80 -9.99 -2.34 -2.40
N ASP A 81 -10.66 -1.36 -2.99
CA ASP A 81 -10.36 -0.90 -4.35
C ASP A 81 -8.94 -0.31 -4.44
N ILE A 82 -8.55 0.50 -3.45
CA ILE A 82 -7.19 1.05 -3.38
C ILE A 82 -6.16 -0.08 -3.30
N LEU A 83 -6.36 -1.03 -2.41
CA LEU A 83 -5.43 -2.15 -2.24
C LEU A 83 -5.29 -2.98 -3.52
N HIS A 84 -6.39 -3.22 -4.23
CA HIS A 84 -6.31 -3.93 -5.51
C HIS A 84 -5.62 -3.10 -6.59
N ALA A 85 -5.83 -1.79 -6.62
CA ALA A 85 -5.15 -0.92 -7.58
C ALA A 85 -3.62 -0.95 -7.36
N LEU A 86 -3.19 -0.85 -6.10
CA LEU A 86 -1.77 -0.91 -5.76
C LEU A 86 -1.15 -2.28 -6.09
N ARG A 87 -1.87 -3.36 -5.80
CA ARG A 87 -1.42 -4.72 -6.10
C ARG A 87 -1.27 -4.94 -7.60
N LYS A 88 -2.29 -4.54 -8.36
CA LYS A 88 -2.31 -4.75 -9.82
C LYS A 88 -1.19 -3.97 -10.52
N VAL A 89 -0.97 -2.72 -10.12
CA VAL A 89 0.07 -1.91 -10.75
C VAL A 89 1.47 -2.46 -10.43
N ARG A 90 1.66 -2.96 -9.21
CA ARG A 90 2.94 -3.60 -8.85
C ARG A 90 3.18 -4.84 -9.70
N ASN A 91 2.16 -5.67 -9.91
CA ASN A 91 2.28 -6.86 -10.75
C ASN A 91 2.67 -6.48 -12.19
N LYS A 92 2.05 -5.44 -12.76
CA LYS A 92 2.42 -4.94 -14.07
C LYS A 92 3.86 -4.40 -14.11
N ALA A 93 4.25 -3.67 -13.08
CA ALA A 93 5.60 -3.12 -13.00
C ALA A 93 6.65 -4.21 -12.93
N VAL A 94 6.40 -5.27 -12.16
CA VAL A 94 7.36 -6.37 -11.97
C VAL A 94 7.39 -7.29 -13.19
N HIS A 95 6.21 -7.72 -13.69
CA HIS A 95 6.14 -8.76 -14.71
C HIS A 95 6.16 -8.24 -16.15
N GLU A 96 5.72 -7.00 -16.37
CA GLU A 96 5.62 -6.40 -17.68
C GLU A 96 6.54 -5.18 -17.86
N ASN A 97 7.37 -4.91 -16.85
CA ASN A 97 8.24 -3.73 -16.83
C ASN A 97 7.46 -2.43 -17.09
N TYR A 98 6.23 -2.38 -16.62
CA TYR A 98 5.35 -1.23 -16.80
C TYR A 98 5.86 -0.01 -16.05
N ALA A 99 5.72 1.17 -16.65
CA ALA A 99 6.09 2.44 -16.05
C ALA A 99 5.07 3.50 -16.48
N SER A 100 4.68 4.37 -15.58
CA SER A 100 3.71 5.44 -15.86
C SER A 100 3.78 6.50 -14.77
N VAL A 101 4.14 7.72 -15.15
CA VAL A 101 4.10 8.87 -14.24
C VAL A 101 2.66 9.23 -13.87
N VAL A 102 1.74 9.14 -14.83
CA VAL A 102 0.32 9.44 -14.60
C VAL A 102 -0.27 8.50 -13.55
N ASP A 103 -0.07 7.20 -13.72
CA ASP A 103 -0.54 6.21 -12.74
C ASP A 103 0.16 6.41 -11.39
N GLY A 104 1.47 6.71 -11.42
CA GLY A 104 2.23 6.96 -10.20
C GLY A 104 1.66 8.12 -9.39
N LYS A 105 1.29 9.22 -10.04
CA LYS A 105 0.68 10.37 -9.35
C LYS A 105 -0.63 10.02 -8.67
N VAL A 106 -1.52 9.32 -9.39
CA VAL A 106 -2.82 8.92 -8.86
C VAL A 106 -2.66 7.94 -7.71
N LEU A 107 -1.81 6.93 -7.90
CA LEU A 107 -1.63 5.87 -6.91
C LEU A 107 -0.85 6.35 -5.69
N LEU A 108 0.03 7.35 -5.83
CA LEU A 108 0.67 7.99 -4.68
C LEU A 108 -0.37 8.63 -3.75
N GLN A 109 -1.35 9.32 -4.31
CA GLN A 109 -2.43 9.91 -3.51
C GLN A 109 -3.26 8.84 -2.82
N MET A 110 -3.58 7.76 -3.52
CA MET A 110 -4.32 6.63 -2.96
C MET A 110 -3.54 5.97 -1.82
N ALA A 111 -2.25 5.73 -2.03
CA ALA A 111 -1.39 5.12 -1.01
C ALA A 111 -1.25 6.03 0.22
N HIS A 112 -1.15 7.33 0.02
CA HIS A 112 -1.11 8.30 1.10
C HIS A 112 -2.40 8.26 1.93
N SER A 113 -3.55 8.26 1.27
CA SER A 113 -4.85 8.15 1.94
C SER A 113 -4.99 6.85 2.72
N LEU A 114 -4.53 5.74 2.15
CA LEU A 114 -4.52 4.44 2.81
C LEU A 114 -3.68 4.49 4.09
N CYS A 115 -2.50 5.10 4.03
CA CYS A 115 -1.61 5.22 5.19
C CYS A 115 -2.19 6.14 6.27
N GLU A 116 -2.82 7.24 5.90
CA GLU A 116 -3.50 8.12 6.85
C GLU A 116 -4.61 7.37 7.58
N TRP A 117 -5.43 6.64 6.83
CA TRP A 117 -6.48 5.83 7.41
C TRP A 117 -5.92 4.76 8.35
N PHE A 118 -4.88 4.05 7.92
CA PHE A 118 -4.27 2.99 8.71
C PHE A 118 -3.73 3.52 10.03
N LEU A 119 -3.02 4.65 9.99
CA LEU A 119 -2.48 5.27 11.20
C LEU A 119 -3.60 5.68 12.16
N SER A 120 -4.68 6.26 11.64
CA SER A 120 -5.82 6.64 12.48
C SER A 120 -6.51 5.43 13.09
N LEU A 121 -6.59 4.31 12.38
CA LEU A 121 -7.15 3.06 12.89
C LEU A 121 -6.34 2.54 14.10
N ILE A 122 -5.02 2.56 13.99
CA ILE A 122 -4.13 2.09 15.05
C ILE A 122 -4.27 2.94 16.31
N HIS A 123 -4.61 4.22 16.17
CA HIS A 123 -4.72 5.17 17.30
C HIS A 123 -6.14 5.25 17.90
N ILE A 124 -7.05 4.40 17.48
CA ILE A 124 -8.35 4.27 18.14
C ILE A 124 -8.21 3.38 19.40
#